data_bfe1c56d990e7619e63dcb405883bc1a
#
_entry.id   bfe1c56d990e7619e63dcb405883bc1a
#
_cell.length_a   1.000
_cell.length_b   1.000
_cell.length_c   1.000
_cell.angle_alpha   90.00
_cell.angle_beta   90.00
_cell.angle_gamma   90.00
#
_symmetry.space_group_name_H-M   'P 1'
#
loop_
_entity.id
_entity.type
_entity.pdbx_description
1 polymer ?
#
loop_
_entity_poly.entity_id
_entity_poly.type
_entity_poly.pdbx_seq_one_letter_code
_entity_poly.pdbx_strand_id
1 'polypeptide(L)'
;TGDIIGFHMSWHVNASFRDSKSAISLDKAKQKYAEMIQLTPQYEFDYDWQTKKVTARLVYRQGQYGEINAFTGKKSDFSADGYYDGSNETEDAVADMDTGKGSGEGGYQFTEQEQAELDKKLPYASSEAVIKLMQADKWLTYSTDMELVSSDLYKVSFTGKDKYYYTANFSSYVPDENDYVYEEIVEEDGSVSVPAVESAQNWQEVNITVDAESGQIMSYYFWDTRDSRSSSYDLDKADKLAEEIAKTYAGDRFVEYKGNPSTDYSWTDQNNKTFYNGSSHSWDRYSSDILVSGDSISVGLNADMKLTNYSYSYTDVKLPDSSRMLSTDMVMQKFWENNDLNLYYLARFTDKKTKTVLVYGTDSDVYVDATTGEPVYDWQYASDAANDLSGIKDKKILKMAKALDDHGYLISTEKFSENDTADSAVFEQLMGVNTDEESKKLTRGDALVIFTKSVAGDAIPELKGIYKSPFSDVKDTDKNVGYYAIAYAMGAVSGNKLNAKADFTYGDMIKMVYTFYAAE
;
A
#
# COMPACT_ATOMS: atom_id res chain seq x y z
N THR A 1 -33.75 23.20 -16.54
CA THR A 1 -34.08 24.62 -16.37
C THR A 1 -32.86 25.44 -16.49
N GLY A 2 -31.74 25.41 -16.66
CA GLY A 2 -30.58 26.29 -16.96
C GLY A 2 -30.37 27.45 -15.97
N ASP A 3 -30.90 27.32 -14.77
CA ASP A 3 -30.75 28.35 -13.74
C ASP A 3 -29.37 28.27 -13.12
N ILE A 4 -28.67 29.41 -12.97
CA ILE A 4 -27.41 29.51 -12.26
C ILE A 4 -27.70 29.37 -10.77
N ILE A 5 -27.29 28.25 -10.16
CA ILE A 5 -27.49 27.97 -8.74
C ILE A 5 -26.29 28.37 -7.86
N GLY A 6 -25.18 28.78 -8.48
CA GLY A 6 -24.01 29.30 -7.79
C GLY A 6 -23.04 29.98 -8.75
N PHE A 7 -22.40 31.03 -8.31
CA PHE A 7 -21.32 31.72 -9.02
C PHE A 7 -20.22 32.05 -8.01
N HIS A 8 -18.98 31.64 -8.30
CA HIS A 8 -17.81 31.99 -7.52
C HIS A 8 -16.83 32.72 -8.41
N MET A 9 -16.33 33.86 -7.96
CA MET A 9 -15.27 34.61 -8.64
C MET A 9 -14.16 34.93 -7.64
N SER A 10 -12.93 34.57 -8.00
CA SER A 10 -11.74 34.92 -7.26
C SER A 10 -10.95 35.97 -8.04
N TRP A 11 -10.58 37.07 -7.40
CA TRP A 11 -9.84 38.16 -8.03
C TRP A 11 -8.68 38.62 -7.15
N HIS A 12 -7.47 38.62 -7.73
CA HIS A 12 -6.28 39.09 -7.04
C HIS A 12 -6.19 40.61 -7.07
N VAL A 13 -6.55 41.23 -5.97
CA VAL A 13 -6.48 42.71 -5.82
C VAL A 13 -5.03 43.14 -5.58
N ASN A 14 -4.61 44.24 -6.25
CA ASN A 14 -3.25 44.81 -6.14
C ASN A 14 -2.12 43.89 -6.69
N ALA A 15 -2.41 43.02 -7.61
CA ALA A 15 -1.40 42.26 -8.34
C ALA A 15 -0.83 43.13 -9.49
N SER A 16 0.48 43.15 -9.66
CA SER A 16 1.13 43.73 -10.82
C SER A 16 1.73 42.64 -11.70
N PHE A 17 1.39 42.63 -12.99
CA PHE A 17 1.84 41.63 -13.95
C PHE A 17 2.94 42.22 -14.83
N ARG A 18 4.10 41.55 -14.90
CA ARG A 18 5.20 41.95 -15.77
C ARG A 18 4.85 41.62 -17.22
N ASP A 19 5.12 42.51 -18.19
CA ASP A 19 4.85 42.32 -19.61
C ASP A 19 5.54 41.06 -20.14
N SER A 20 4.78 40.18 -20.79
CA SER A 20 5.24 38.91 -21.36
C SER A 20 6.14 39.08 -22.60
N LYS A 21 6.17 40.27 -23.23
CA LYS A 21 6.96 40.52 -24.45
C LYS A 21 8.47 40.28 -24.28
N SER A 22 8.98 40.33 -23.05
CA SER A 22 10.38 40.07 -22.74
C SER A 22 10.65 38.63 -22.26
N ALA A 23 9.65 37.74 -22.33
CA ALA A 23 9.84 36.33 -22.04
C ALA A 23 10.76 35.66 -23.09
N ILE A 24 11.45 34.59 -22.70
CA ILE A 24 12.23 33.78 -23.63
C ILE A 24 11.27 33.14 -24.66
N SER A 25 11.78 32.82 -25.84
CA SER A 25 10.97 32.15 -26.87
C SER A 25 10.50 30.76 -26.39
N LEU A 26 9.37 30.29 -26.93
CA LEU A 26 8.81 28.98 -26.59
C LEU A 26 9.80 27.84 -26.81
N ASP A 27 10.56 27.86 -27.92
CA ASP A 27 11.57 26.84 -28.23
C ASP A 27 12.68 26.81 -27.16
N LYS A 28 13.14 27.99 -26.76
CA LYS A 28 14.12 28.10 -25.68
C LYS A 28 13.54 27.67 -24.34
N ALA A 29 12.27 27.96 -24.10
CA ALA A 29 11.56 27.52 -22.91
C ALA A 29 11.43 25.98 -22.88
N LYS A 30 11.03 25.35 -23.97
CA LYS A 30 10.96 23.88 -24.10
C LYS A 30 12.31 23.21 -23.82
N GLN A 31 13.41 23.79 -24.34
CA GLN A 31 14.75 23.29 -24.05
C GLN A 31 15.09 23.43 -22.55
N LYS A 32 14.83 24.59 -21.95
CA LYS A 32 15.11 24.84 -20.52
C LYS A 32 14.23 23.99 -19.60
N TYR A 33 13.00 23.74 -19.99
CA TYR A 33 12.10 22.84 -19.28
C TYR A 33 12.62 21.40 -19.30
N ALA A 34 13.03 20.89 -20.48
CA ALA A 34 13.63 19.57 -20.60
C ALA A 34 14.91 19.41 -19.76
N GLU A 35 15.77 20.45 -19.71
CA GLU A 35 16.94 20.47 -18.83
C GLU A 35 16.56 20.44 -17.33
N MET A 36 15.45 21.08 -16.96
CA MET A 36 14.99 21.21 -15.57
C MET A 36 14.37 19.90 -15.05
N ILE A 37 13.50 19.24 -15.84
CA ILE A 37 12.76 18.07 -15.39
C ILE A 37 13.62 16.82 -15.18
N GLN A 38 14.83 16.74 -15.78
CA GLN A 38 15.80 15.65 -15.59
C GLN A 38 15.17 14.27 -15.78
N LEU A 39 14.79 13.93 -17.01
CA LEU A 39 14.20 12.62 -17.32
C LEU A 39 15.12 11.48 -16.90
N THR A 40 14.60 10.58 -16.09
CA THR A 40 15.29 9.38 -15.63
C THR A 40 14.54 8.13 -16.09
N PRO A 41 15.25 7.13 -16.66
CA PRO A 41 14.64 5.85 -16.94
C PRO A 41 14.50 5.04 -15.65
N GLN A 42 13.38 4.35 -15.51
CA GLN A 42 13.17 3.42 -14.41
C GLN A 42 12.28 2.25 -14.81
N TYR A 43 12.46 1.12 -14.16
CA TYR A 43 11.50 0.03 -14.20
C TYR A 43 10.42 0.28 -13.16
N GLU A 44 9.19 0.08 -13.56
CA GLU A 44 8.02 0.15 -12.69
C GLU A 44 7.21 -1.11 -12.81
N PHE A 45 6.45 -1.40 -11.76
CA PHE A 45 5.58 -2.54 -11.71
C PHE A 45 4.13 -2.12 -11.92
N ASP A 46 3.45 -2.83 -12.80
CA ASP A 46 2.05 -2.67 -13.08
C ASP A 46 1.30 -3.88 -12.50
N TYR A 47 0.47 -3.61 -11.51
CA TYR A 47 -0.30 -4.63 -10.80
C TYR A 47 -1.70 -4.72 -11.40
N ASP A 48 -1.92 -5.72 -12.20
CA ASP A 48 -3.26 -6.04 -12.68
C ASP A 48 -4.04 -6.75 -11.56
N TRP A 49 -4.86 -6.03 -10.87
CA TRP A 49 -5.67 -6.52 -9.76
C TRP A 49 -6.73 -7.52 -10.19
N GLN A 50 -7.16 -7.48 -11.45
CA GLN A 50 -8.13 -8.43 -12.00
C GLN A 50 -7.49 -9.78 -12.27
N THR A 51 -6.33 -9.80 -12.91
CA THR A 51 -5.62 -11.04 -13.24
C THR A 51 -4.60 -11.46 -12.18
N LYS A 52 -4.45 -10.68 -11.11
CA LYS A 52 -3.42 -10.88 -10.06
C LYS A 52 -2.01 -11.09 -10.65
N LYS A 53 -1.72 -10.37 -11.71
CA LYS A 53 -0.41 -10.40 -12.37
C LYS A 53 0.32 -9.11 -12.15
N VAL A 54 1.62 -9.21 -11.89
CA VAL A 54 2.52 -8.08 -11.95
C VAL A 54 3.36 -8.18 -13.22
N THR A 55 3.43 -7.07 -13.95
CA THR A 55 4.31 -6.92 -15.10
C THR A 55 5.25 -5.75 -14.88
N ALA A 56 6.48 -5.86 -15.37
CA ALA A 56 7.41 -4.74 -15.34
C ALA A 56 7.33 -3.98 -16.65
N ARG A 57 7.35 -2.67 -16.58
CA ARG A 57 7.50 -1.76 -17.72
C ARG A 57 8.73 -0.88 -17.53
N LEU A 58 9.30 -0.42 -18.63
CA LEU A 58 10.41 0.52 -18.63
C LEU A 58 9.89 1.86 -19.07
N VAL A 59 10.02 2.87 -18.21
CA VAL A 59 9.44 4.19 -18.40
C VAL A 59 10.48 5.29 -18.23
N TYR A 60 10.20 6.46 -18.76
CA TYR A 60 10.86 7.69 -18.35
C TYR A 60 9.92 8.49 -17.47
N ARG A 61 10.42 8.88 -16.30
CA ARG A 61 9.77 9.85 -15.41
C ARG A 61 10.60 11.11 -15.28
N GLN A 62 9.91 12.21 -15.03
CA GLN A 62 10.60 13.43 -14.64
C GLN A 62 11.10 13.34 -13.21
N GLY A 63 12.37 13.68 -13.01
CA GLY A 63 13.01 13.71 -11.69
C GLY A 63 12.77 15.00 -10.93
N GLN A 64 12.27 16.05 -11.59
CA GLN A 64 11.94 17.33 -10.97
C GLN A 64 10.62 17.88 -11.51
N TYR A 65 9.82 18.40 -10.61
CA TYR A 65 8.52 19.02 -10.88
C TYR A 65 8.61 20.53 -10.79
N GLY A 66 7.65 21.22 -11.40
CA GLY A 66 7.44 22.64 -11.31
C GLY A 66 7.63 23.39 -12.63
N GLU A 67 7.66 24.69 -12.55
CA GLU A 67 7.70 25.58 -13.68
C GLU A 67 9.08 26.22 -13.85
N ILE A 68 9.35 26.75 -15.02
CA ILE A 68 10.51 27.61 -15.26
C ILE A 68 10.10 29.07 -15.34
N ASN A 69 10.91 29.95 -14.75
CA ASN A 69 10.72 31.39 -14.85
C ASN A 69 10.84 31.86 -16.31
N ALA A 70 9.81 32.50 -16.83
CA ALA A 70 9.71 32.86 -18.25
C ALA A 70 10.77 33.84 -18.76
N PHE A 71 11.51 34.52 -17.87
CA PHE A 71 12.55 35.47 -18.26
C PHE A 71 13.95 34.87 -18.14
N THR A 72 14.16 33.96 -17.21
CA THR A 72 15.48 33.40 -16.91
C THR A 72 15.67 31.97 -17.42
N GLY A 73 14.60 31.23 -17.62
CA GLY A 73 14.61 29.80 -17.93
C GLY A 73 15.09 28.90 -16.79
N LYS A 74 15.25 29.43 -15.58
CA LYS A 74 15.58 28.64 -14.37
C LYS A 74 14.32 28.13 -13.72
N LYS A 75 14.42 27.03 -12.95
CA LYS A 75 13.32 26.54 -12.11
C LYS A 75 12.77 27.70 -11.28
N SER A 76 11.46 27.79 -11.19
CA SER A 76 10.78 28.79 -10.39
C SER A 76 10.74 28.32 -8.95
N ASP A 77 11.25 29.12 -8.02
CA ASP A 77 11.11 28.90 -6.58
C ASP A 77 9.74 29.39 -6.06
N PHE A 78 8.86 29.76 -6.99
CA PHE A 78 7.58 30.37 -6.70
C PHE A 78 6.49 29.32 -6.89
N SER A 79 5.97 28.78 -5.80
CA SER A 79 4.77 27.94 -5.78
C SER A 79 3.52 28.79 -5.53
N ALA A 80 2.39 28.43 -6.14
CA ALA A 80 1.10 29.01 -5.79
C ALA A 80 0.75 28.72 -4.32
N ASP A 81 0.10 29.70 -3.65
CA ASP A 81 -0.36 29.47 -2.27
C ASP A 81 -1.33 28.29 -2.22
N GLY A 82 -1.03 27.32 -1.38
CA GLY A 82 -1.91 26.20 -1.08
C GLY A 82 -1.40 24.83 -1.49
N TYR A 83 -0.33 24.73 -2.27
CA TYR A 83 0.43 23.49 -2.30
C TYR A 83 1.52 23.57 -1.23
N TYR A 84 1.32 22.85 -0.16
CA TYR A 84 2.40 22.44 0.71
C TYR A 84 3.43 21.78 -0.22
N ASP A 85 4.62 22.36 -0.29
CA ASP A 85 5.81 21.62 -0.56
C ASP A 85 5.95 20.66 0.64
N GLY A 86 5.18 19.61 0.58
CA GLY A 86 5.42 18.43 1.39
C GLY A 86 6.80 18.00 0.96
N SER A 87 7.80 18.47 1.74
CA SER A 87 9.12 17.88 1.80
C SER A 87 9.03 16.44 1.34
N ASN A 88 9.96 16.01 0.51
CA ASN A 88 10.31 14.62 0.20
C ASN A 88 10.02 13.65 1.36
N GLU A 89 8.76 13.49 1.71
CA GLU A 89 8.27 12.21 2.10
C GLU A 89 8.25 11.47 0.76
N THR A 90 9.30 10.75 0.46
CA THR A 90 9.11 9.47 -0.17
C THR A 90 8.02 8.84 0.67
N GLU A 91 6.75 9.03 0.27
CA GLU A 91 5.77 8.03 0.56
C GLU A 91 6.44 6.78 0.00
N ASP A 92 7.07 6.02 0.91
CA ASP A 92 7.16 4.61 0.72
C ASP A 92 5.73 4.26 0.36
N ALA A 93 5.50 4.05 -0.93
CA ALA A 93 4.37 3.31 -1.39
C ALA A 93 4.61 1.90 -0.85
N VAL A 94 4.48 1.76 0.47
CA VAL A 94 3.94 0.55 1.03
C VAL A 94 2.65 0.48 0.27
N ALA A 95 2.62 -0.34 -0.78
CA ALA A 95 1.38 -0.79 -1.35
C ALA A 95 0.54 -1.06 -0.11
N ASP A 96 -0.50 -0.25 0.06
CA ASP A 96 -1.52 -0.49 1.04
C ASP A 96 -2.06 -1.85 0.61
N MET A 97 -1.33 -2.89 1.03
CA MET A 97 -1.81 -4.24 0.98
C MET A 97 -2.93 -4.15 1.97
N ASP A 98 -4.13 -4.04 1.40
CA ASP A 98 -5.36 -4.22 2.10
C ASP A 98 -5.14 -5.45 2.98
N THR A 99 -4.66 -5.18 4.19
CA THR A 99 -4.60 -6.15 5.26
C THR A 99 -6.05 -6.35 5.60
N GLY A 100 -6.66 -7.28 4.87
CA GLY A 100 -7.97 -7.75 5.21
C GLY A 100 -7.96 -8.00 6.71
N LYS A 101 -8.61 -7.11 7.45
CA LYS A 101 -8.83 -7.25 8.87
C LYS A 101 -9.56 -8.56 9.13
N GLY A 102 -8.79 -9.62 9.29
CA GLY A 102 -9.24 -10.96 9.66
C GLY A 102 -8.89 -11.28 11.09
N SER A 103 -9.13 -10.39 12.02
CA SER A 103 -9.06 -10.71 13.45
C SER A 103 -10.30 -10.23 14.19
N GLY A 104 -11.47 -10.70 13.73
CA GLY A 104 -12.60 -10.80 14.65
C GLY A 104 -12.29 -11.90 15.66
N GLU A 105 -12.65 -11.72 16.92
CA GLU A 105 -12.66 -12.73 17.99
C GLU A 105 -13.55 -13.92 17.58
N GLY A 106 -13.01 -14.82 16.76
CA GLY A 106 -13.71 -15.96 16.17
C GLY A 106 -12.89 -16.64 15.10
N GLY A 107 -11.58 -16.34 15.02
CA GLY A 107 -10.67 -16.95 14.06
C GLY A 107 -10.75 -18.47 14.09
N TYR A 108 -10.70 -19.07 12.91
CA TYR A 108 -10.67 -20.52 12.74
C TYR A 108 -9.54 -21.11 13.58
N GLN A 109 -9.88 -21.95 14.56
CA GLN A 109 -8.90 -22.68 15.34
C GLN A 109 -8.52 -23.95 14.59
N PHE A 110 -7.25 -24.03 14.19
CA PHE A 110 -6.69 -25.21 13.55
C PHE A 110 -6.78 -26.43 14.48
N THR A 111 -7.08 -27.58 13.91
CA THR A 111 -6.89 -28.85 14.61
C THR A 111 -5.38 -29.13 14.71
N GLU A 112 -4.98 -29.97 15.67
CA GLU A 112 -3.57 -30.37 15.82
C GLU A 112 -2.96 -30.95 14.52
N GLN A 113 -3.78 -31.63 13.70
CA GLN A 113 -3.34 -32.19 12.42
C GLN A 113 -3.16 -31.12 11.34
N GLU A 114 -4.06 -30.13 11.29
CA GLU A 114 -3.94 -28.98 10.40
C GLU A 114 -2.70 -28.16 10.72
N GLN A 115 -2.47 -27.89 12.00
CA GLN A 115 -1.29 -27.16 12.45
C GLN A 115 -0.01 -27.93 12.11
N ALA A 116 0.06 -29.23 12.34
CA ALA A 116 1.23 -30.04 12.03
C ALA A 116 1.57 -30.10 10.53
N GLU A 117 0.56 -30.09 9.63
CA GLU A 117 0.79 -30.02 8.19
C GLU A 117 1.17 -28.60 7.73
N LEU A 118 0.60 -27.57 8.36
CA LEU A 118 0.97 -26.18 8.14
C LEU A 118 2.44 -25.96 8.51
N ASP A 119 2.87 -26.41 9.69
CA ASP A 119 4.24 -26.28 10.20
C ASP A 119 5.27 -26.95 9.28
N LYS A 120 4.90 -28.02 8.59
CA LYS A 120 5.80 -28.66 7.61
C LYS A 120 5.97 -27.84 6.34
N LYS A 121 4.92 -27.17 5.87
CA LYS A 121 4.91 -26.40 4.63
C LYS A 121 5.39 -24.97 4.84
N LEU A 122 4.98 -24.38 5.97
CA LEU A 122 5.24 -22.99 6.34
C LEU A 122 5.82 -22.94 7.76
N PRO A 123 7.09 -23.31 7.95
CA PRO A 123 7.69 -23.46 9.26
C PRO A 123 7.77 -22.17 10.09
N TYR A 124 7.55 -21.02 9.46
CA TYR A 124 7.54 -19.71 10.12
C TYR A 124 6.16 -19.06 10.17
N ALA A 125 5.09 -19.83 9.99
CA ALA A 125 3.71 -19.35 10.07
C ALA A 125 3.12 -19.40 11.50
N SER A 126 3.94 -19.24 12.53
CA SER A 126 3.47 -19.18 13.92
C SER A 126 4.29 -18.20 14.76
N SER A 127 3.66 -17.65 15.81
CA SER A 127 4.32 -16.75 16.73
C SER A 127 5.53 -17.38 17.43
N GLU A 128 5.43 -18.66 17.80
CA GLU A 128 6.53 -19.39 18.45
C GLU A 128 7.74 -19.54 17.52
N ALA A 129 7.52 -19.78 16.23
CA ALA A 129 8.60 -19.88 15.25
C ALA A 129 9.28 -18.52 15.06
N VAL A 130 8.51 -17.44 14.98
CA VAL A 130 9.01 -16.07 14.84
C VAL A 130 9.74 -15.61 16.11
N ILE A 131 9.24 -15.93 17.31
CA ILE A 131 9.94 -15.67 18.56
C ILE A 131 11.31 -16.37 18.59
N LYS A 132 11.38 -17.65 18.22
CA LYS A 132 12.65 -18.38 18.12
C LYS A 132 13.61 -17.75 17.12
N LEU A 133 13.09 -17.29 15.98
CA LEU A 133 13.88 -16.58 14.97
C LEU A 133 14.44 -15.28 15.54
N MET A 134 13.63 -14.45 16.19
CA MET A 134 14.09 -13.22 16.84
C MET A 134 15.12 -13.47 17.93
N GLN A 135 14.91 -14.48 18.78
CA GLN A 135 15.86 -14.85 19.85
C GLN A 135 17.18 -15.39 19.33
N ALA A 136 17.21 -16.00 18.15
CA ALA A 136 18.42 -16.50 17.51
C ALA A 136 19.20 -15.43 16.74
N ASP A 137 18.55 -14.32 16.38
CA ASP A 137 19.16 -13.24 15.63
C ASP A 137 19.90 -12.26 16.55
N LYS A 138 21.03 -11.73 16.05
CA LYS A 138 21.88 -10.84 16.86
C LYS A 138 21.44 -9.37 16.87
N TRP A 139 20.55 -8.96 15.97
CA TRP A 139 20.13 -7.57 15.83
C TRP A 139 18.66 -7.33 16.22
N LEU A 140 17.84 -8.39 16.12
CA LEU A 140 16.44 -8.28 16.49
C LEU A 140 16.30 -8.21 18.01
N THR A 141 15.45 -7.32 18.49
CA THR A 141 15.13 -7.20 19.90
C THR A 141 13.81 -7.93 20.17
N TYR A 142 13.82 -8.82 21.16
CA TYR A 142 12.63 -9.44 21.71
C TYR A 142 12.82 -9.62 23.21
N SER A 143 11.88 -9.15 24.00
CA SER A 143 11.88 -9.31 25.45
C SER A 143 10.84 -10.35 25.87
N THR A 144 11.14 -11.12 26.90
CA THR A 144 10.27 -12.22 27.39
C THR A 144 8.99 -11.73 28.09
N ASP A 145 8.90 -10.45 28.38
CA ASP A 145 7.70 -9.77 28.89
C ASP A 145 6.78 -9.24 27.78
N MET A 146 7.16 -9.41 26.51
CA MET A 146 6.29 -9.11 25.39
C MET A 146 5.28 -10.23 25.15
N GLU A 147 4.02 -9.86 25.02
CA GLU A 147 2.93 -10.74 24.65
C GLU A 147 2.54 -10.54 23.17
N LEU A 148 2.01 -11.58 22.54
CA LEU A 148 1.46 -11.48 21.20
C LEU A 148 0.15 -10.69 21.24
N VAL A 149 0.12 -9.56 20.54
CA VAL A 149 -1.09 -8.71 20.43
C VAL A 149 -1.94 -9.14 19.23
N SER A 150 -1.28 -9.38 18.10
CA SER A 150 -1.95 -9.80 16.86
C SER A 150 -1.00 -10.56 15.96
N SER A 151 -1.55 -11.41 15.11
CA SER A 151 -0.79 -12.05 14.04
C SER A 151 -1.70 -12.36 12.85
N ASP A 152 -1.10 -12.39 11.65
CA ASP A 152 -1.79 -12.72 10.42
C ASP A 152 -0.90 -13.53 9.49
N LEU A 153 -1.51 -14.48 8.78
CA LEU A 153 -0.88 -15.26 7.71
C LEU A 153 -1.59 -14.94 6.40
N TYR A 154 -0.93 -14.22 5.52
CA TYR A 154 -1.51 -13.83 4.24
C TYR A 154 -0.70 -14.31 3.05
N LYS A 155 -1.38 -14.39 1.91
CA LYS A 155 -0.84 -14.91 0.65
C LYS A 155 -0.69 -13.78 -0.36
N VAL A 156 0.43 -13.76 -1.06
CA VAL A 156 0.69 -12.87 -2.20
C VAL A 156 0.95 -13.71 -3.45
N SER A 157 0.17 -13.48 -4.50
CA SER A 157 0.17 -14.32 -5.72
C SER A 157 0.54 -13.57 -7.01
N PHE A 158 1.02 -12.34 -6.93
CA PHE A 158 1.21 -11.48 -8.10
C PHE A 158 2.30 -11.93 -9.10
N THR A 159 3.28 -12.71 -8.66
CA THR A 159 4.40 -13.14 -9.52
C THR A 159 4.20 -14.50 -10.17
N GLY A 160 2.97 -15.04 -10.13
CA GLY A 160 2.64 -16.38 -10.62
C GLY A 160 3.12 -17.51 -9.72
N LYS A 161 3.66 -17.20 -8.55
CA LYS A 161 3.99 -18.13 -7.47
C LYS A 161 3.36 -17.61 -6.19
N ASP A 162 2.65 -18.48 -5.51
CA ASP A 162 2.11 -18.17 -4.19
C ASP A 162 3.25 -18.01 -3.19
N LYS A 163 3.28 -16.87 -2.52
CA LYS A 163 4.14 -16.62 -1.37
C LYS A 163 3.27 -16.37 -0.15
N TYR A 164 3.71 -16.88 0.97
CA TYR A 164 3.01 -16.72 2.25
C TYR A 164 3.87 -15.91 3.18
N TYR A 165 3.27 -14.91 3.80
CA TYR A 165 3.93 -14.05 4.77
C TYR A 165 3.20 -14.15 6.10
N TYR A 166 3.96 -14.23 7.18
CA TYR A 166 3.42 -14.19 8.52
C TYR A 166 3.86 -12.90 9.20
N THR A 167 2.89 -12.13 9.64
CA THR A 167 3.10 -10.91 10.43
C THR A 167 2.71 -11.16 11.88
N ALA A 168 3.51 -10.67 12.81
CA ALA A 168 3.22 -10.74 14.23
C ALA A 168 3.57 -9.42 14.91
N ASN A 169 2.67 -8.97 15.79
CA ASN A 169 2.87 -7.80 16.65
C ASN A 169 2.95 -8.27 18.11
N PHE A 170 4.03 -7.87 18.79
CA PHE A 170 4.27 -8.16 20.18
C PHE A 170 4.42 -6.85 20.95
N SER A 171 3.85 -6.79 22.16
CA SER A 171 3.97 -5.62 23.03
C SER A 171 4.25 -6.05 24.47
N SER A 172 5.06 -5.29 25.18
CA SER A 172 5.23 -5.42 26.63
C SER A 172 4.13 -4.70 27.42
N TYR A 173 3.24 -4.00 26.71
CA TYR A 173 2.06 -3.37 27.28
C TYR A 173 0.82 -3.83 26.51
N VAL A 174 -0.05 -4.53 27.21
CA VAL A 174 -1.38 -4.89 26.70
C VAL A 174 -2.37 -4.00 27.46
N PRO A 175 -3.06 -3.05 26.80
CA PRO A 175 -4.03 -2.19 27.47
C PRO A 175 -5.13 -3.02 28.13
N ASP A 176 -5.45 -2.75 29.38
CA ASP A 176 -6.67 -3.24 30.03
C ASP A 176 -7.86 -2.41 29.49
N GLU A 177 -9.05 -3.01 29.40
CA GLU A 177 -10.29 -2.30 29.01
C GLU A 177 -10.57 -1.07 29.88
N ASN A 178 -9.99 -1.00 31.08
CA ASN A 178 -10.11 0.13 31.98
C ASN A 178 -9.08 1.25 31.77
N ASP A 179 -8.04 1.02 30.96
CA ASP A 179 -7.00 2.04 30.68
C ASP A 179 -7.51 3.17 29.78
N TYR A 180 -8.67 3.01 29.16
CA TYR A 180 -9.33 4.01 28.32
C TYR A 180 -10.40 4.84 29.05
N VAL A 181 -10.48 4.79 30.37
CA VAL A 181 -11.38 5.65 31.14
C VAL A 181 -10.83 7.08 31.12
N TYR A 182 -11.27 7.85 30.13
CA TYR A 182 -11.06 9.28 30.09
C TYR A 182 -11.98 9.94 31.13
N GLU A 183 -11.46 10.34 32.26
CA GLU A 183 -12.17 11.30 33.12
C GLU A 183 -12.06 12.68 32.44
N GLU A 184 -13.16 13.15 31.85
CA GLU A 184 -13.24 14.52 31.35
C GLU A 184 -13.12 15.47 32.54
N ILE A 185 -12.03 16.24 32.61
CA ILE A 185 -11.91 17.34 33.55
C ILE A 185 -12.57 18.55 32.93
N VAL A 186 -13.70 18.96 33.49
CA VAL A 186 -14.38 20.22 33.17
C VAL A 186 -13.72 21.32 34.01
N GLU A 187 -12.97 22.19 33.36
CA GLU A 187 -12.35 23.36 34.00
C GLU A 187 -13.42 24.38 34.42
N GLU A 188 -13.09 25.25 35.39
CA GLU A 188 -14.02 26.27 35.88
C GLU A 188 -14.54 27.24 34.80
N ASP A 189 -13.83 27.38 33.68
CA ASP A 189 -14.22 28.18 32.52
C ASP A 189 -15.12 27.44 31.52
N GLY A 190 -15.49 26.20 31.81
CA GLY A 190 -16.31 25.35 30.95
C GLY A 190 -15.56 24.67 29.81
N SER A 191 -14.23 24.81 29.72
CA SER A 191 -13.42 24.02 28.79
C SER A 191 -13.28 22.59 29.30
N VAL A 192 -13.28 21.64 28.36
CA VAL A 192 -13.05 20.23 28.66
C VAL A 192 -11.61 19.91 28.32
N SER A 193 -10.80 19.62 29.33
CA SER A 193 -9.47 19.07 29.14
C SER A 193 -9.51 17.58 29.40
N VAL A 194 -8.99 16.82 28.44
CA VAL A 194 -8.68 15.40 28.63
C VAL A 194 -7.25 15.36 29.15
N PRO A 195 -7.01 14.92 30.41
CA PRO A 195 -5.64 14.80 30.87
C PRO A 195 -4.91 13.86 29.91
N ALA A 196 -3.74 14.27 29.43
CA ALA A 196 -2.85 13.35 28.77
C ALA A 196 -2.62 12.21 29.77
N VAL A 197 -3.08 11.01 29.42
CA VAL A 197 -2.75 9.82 30.21
C VAL A 197 -1.23 9.79 30.25
N GLU A 198 -0.63 10.16 31.39
CA GLU A 198 0.77 9.87 31.64
C GLU A 198 0.86 8.35 31.65
N SER A 199 1.06 7.75 30.49
CA SER A 199 1.51 6.37 30.41
C SER A 199 2.93 6.33 30.97
N ALA A 200 3.01 6.36 32.30
CA ALA A 200 4.27 6.33 33.05
C ALA A 200 4.99 4.99 32.90
N GLN A 201 4.49 4.09 32.09
CA GLN A 201 5.10 2.78 31.88
C GLN A 201 5.93 2.80 30.60
N ASN A 202 7.22 2.51 30.76
CA ASN A 202 8.08 2.21 29.61
C ASN A 202 7.59 0.91 28.97
N TRP A 203 7.19 0.97 27.71
CA TRP A 203 6.75 -0.19 26.97
C TRP A 203 7.54 -0.32 25.66
N GLN A 204 7.55 -1.51 25.14
CA GLN A 204 8.22 -1.87 23.92
C GLN A 204 7.24 -2.59 23.00
N GLU A 205 7.37 -2.37 21.72
CA GLU A 205 6.58 -3.02 20.67
C GLU A 205 7.50 -3.53 19.57
N VAL A 206 7.17 -4.71 19.06
CA VAL A 206 7.80 -5.31 17.89
C VAL A 206 6.74 -5.67 16.88
N ASN A 207 6.87 -5.18 15.66
CA ASN A 207 6.14 -5.68 14.51
C ASN A 207 7.14 -6.34 13.57
N ILE A 208 6.87 -7.58 13.17
CA ILE A 208 7.75 -8.35 12.30
C ILE A 208 6.95 -9.10 11.25
N THR A 209 7.39 -9.01 9.99
CA THR A 209 6.87 -9.82 8.88
C THR A 209 7.98 -10.71 8.34
N VAL A 210 7.68 -11.98 8.19
CA VAL A 210 8.59 -12.97 7.62
C VAL A 210 7.96 -13.70 6.44
N ASP A 211 8.76 -14.10 5.47
CA ASP A 211 8.37 -15.12 4.51
C ASP A 211 8.14 -16.43 5.28
N ALA A 212 6.92 -16.92 5.28
CA ALA A 212 6.50 -18.04 6.13
C ALA A 212 7.14 -19.39 5.75
N GLU A 213 7.66 -19.51 4.51
CA GLU A 213 8.34 -20.70 4.02
C GLU A 213 9.84 -20.68 4.37
N SER A 214 10.51 -19.54 4.16
CA SER A 214 11.97 -19.43 4.29
C SER A 214 12.45 -18.83 5.62
N GLY A 215 11.58 -18.09 6.32
CA GLY A 215 11.96 -17.30 7.49
C GLY A 215 12.72 -16.02 7.15
N GLN A 216 12.77 -15.63 5.87
CA GLN A 216 13.39 -14.36 5.47
C GLN A 216 12.61 -13.20 6.10
N ILE A 217 13.33 -12.30 6.77
CA ILE A 217 12.72 -11.10 7.36
C ILE A 217 12.41 -10.12 6.22
N MET A 218 11.14 -9.75 6.09
CA MET A 218 10.66 -8.79 5.10
C MET A 218 10.54 -7.40 5.71
N SER A 219 10.01 -7.32 6.92
CA SER A 219 10.00 -6.09 7.70
C SER A 219 10.19 -6.38 9.18
N TYR A 220 10.75 -5.42 9.86
CA TYR A 220 10.90 -5.41 11.30
C TYR A 220 10.81 -3.97 11.78
N TYR A 221 10.03 -3.75 12.81
CA TYR A 221 9.90 -2.46 13.47
C TYR A 221 9.95 -2.68 14.98
N PHE A 222 10.84 -1.95 15.66
CA PHE A 222 10.98 -1.97 17.11
C PHE A 222 10.77 -0.57 17.65
N TRP A 223 9.80 -0.44 18.52
CA TRP A 223 9.52 0.79 19.26
C TRP A 223 9.85 0.60 20.74
N ASP A 224 10.52 1.59 21.33
CA ASP A 224 10.82 1.64 22.76
C ASP A 224 10.53 3.06 23.24
N THR A 225 9.61 3.21 24.17
CA THR A 225 9.25 4.53 24.73
C THR A 225 10.35 5.14 25.58
N ARG A 226 11.36 4.35 25.95
CA ARG A 226 12.53 4.87 26.67
C ARG A 226 13.36 5.72 25.72
N ASP A 227 13.69 6.90 26.19
CA ASP A 227 14.49 7.87 25.44
C ASP A 227 15.92 7.35 25.20
N SER A 228 16.27 7.13 23.94
CA SER A 228 17.62 6.77 23.51
C SER A 228 18.29 7.93 22.80
N ARG A 229 18.57 9.01 23.56
CA ARG A 229 19.28 10.18 23.03
C ARG A 229 20.77 10.12 23.35
N SER A 230 21.61 10.44 22.39
CA SER A 230 23.07 10.59 22.59
C SER A 230 23.53 12.00 22.22
N SER A 231 24.52 12.50 22.94
CA SER A 231 25.19 13.75 22.59
C SER A 231 26.27 13.58 21.52
N SER A 232 26.54 12.37 21.09
CA SER A 232 27.48 12.03 20.02
C SER A 232 26.98 10.82 19.25
N TYR A 233 27.11 10.84 17.94
CA TYR A 233 26.72 9.73 17.07
C TYR A 233 27.75 9.56 15.96
N ASP A 234 28.17 8.32 15.74
CA ASP A 234 29.17 7.96 14.72
C ASP A 234 28.44 7.39 13.49
N LEU A 235 28.10 8.28 12.54
CA LEU A 235 27.38 7.92 11.34
C LEU A 235 28.16 6.92 10.47
N ASP A 236 29.49 7.03 10.38
CA ASP A 236 30.32 6.07 9.62
C ASP A 236 30.26 4.65 10.19
N LYS A 237 30.14 4.54 11.51
CA LYS A 237 29.94 3.24 12.17
C LYS A 237 28.54 2.72 11.95
N ALA A 238 27.53 3.59 11.99
CA ALA A 238 26.15 3.26 11.69
C ALA A 238 25.99 2.77 10.25
N ASP A 239 26.61 3.44 9.27
CA ASP A 239 26.64 3.02 7.87
C ASP A 239 27.13 1.59 7.70
N LYS A 240 28.26 1.26 8.32
CA LYS A 240 28.84 -0.11 8.24
C LYS A 240 27.95 -1.15 8.87
N LEU A 241 27.33 -0.83 10.02
CA LEU A 241 26.43 -1.74 10.71
C LEU A 241 25.14 -1.96 9.89
N ALA A 242 24.55 -0.88 9.38
CA ALA A 242 23.37 -0.95 8.56
C ALA A 242 23.60 -1.76 7.27
N GLU A 243 24.76 -1.57 6.62
CA GLU A 243 25.13 -2.36 5.45
C GLU A 243 25.35 -3.84 5.80
N GLU A 244 25.93 -4.18 6.95
CA GLU A 244 26.06 -5.55 7.42
C GLU A 244 24.70 -6.21 7.63
N ILE A 245 23.75 -5.50 8.24
CA ILE A 245 22.38 -5.96 8.45
C ILE A 245 21.68 -6.19 7.09
N ALA A 246 21.72 -5.18 6.22
CA ALA A 246 21.10 -5.25 4.89
C ALA A 246 21.65 -6.43 4.06
N LYS A 247 22.98 -6.61 4.03
CA LYS A 247 23.62 -7.74 3.35
C LYS A 247 23.18 -9.09 3.92
N THR A 248 23.07 -9.18 5.23
CA THR A 248 22.72 -10.44 5.89
C THR A 248 21.29 -10.84 5.59
N TYR A 249 20.34 -9.90 5.67
CA TYR A 249 18.94 -10.20 5.48
C TYR A 249 18.52 -10.31 4.01
N ALA A 250 19.06 -9.47 3.11
CA ALA A 250 18.81 -9.57 1.68
C ALA A 250 19.58 -10.70 0.98
N GLY A 251 20.65 -11.22 1.61
CA GLY A 251 21.48 -12.31 1.08
C GLY A 251 22.11 -11.97 -0.27
N ASP A 252 22.15 -12.95 -1.17
CA ASP A 252 22.78 -12.80 -2.50
C ASP A 252 22.18 -11.69 -3.34
N ARG A 253 20.95 -11.28 -3.07
CA ARG A 253 20.26 -10.21 -3.82
C ARG A 253 20.78 -8.81 -3.48
N PHE A 254 21.49 -8.64 -2.39
CA PHE A 254 22.05 -7.33 -2.01
C PHE A 254 22.94 -6.71 -3.12
N VAL A 255 23.55 -7.51 -3.97
CA VAL A 255 24.40 -7.02 -5.09
C VAL A 255 23.62 -6.21 -6.14
N GLU A 256 22.29 -6.34 -6.18
CA GLU A 256 21.40 -5.58 -7.06
C GLU A 256 21.06 -4.20 -6.50
N TYR A 257 21.42 -3.91 -5.23
CA TYR A 257 21.06 -2.69 -4.55
C TYR A 257 22.24 -1.72 -4.45
N LYS A 258 21.96 -0.43 -4.61
CA LYS A 258 22.93 0.67 -4.46
C LYS A 258 22.51 1.58 -3.32
N GLY A 259 23.45 1.90 -2.44
CA GLY A 259 23.20 2.73 -1.27
C GLY A 259 22.92 4.18 -1.63
N ASN A 260 21.98 4.76 -0.93
CA ASN A 260 21.68 6.18 -0.92
C ASN A 260 22.48 6.88 0.21
N PRO A 261 22.63 8.21 0.18
CA PRO A 261 23.18 8.94 1.32
C PRO A 261 22.38 8.67 2.60
N SER A 262 23.07 8.31 3.67
CA SER A 262 22.45 8.13 4.98
C SER A 262 22.05 9.47 5.62
N THR A 263 21.05 9.41 6.49
CA THR A 263 20.56 10.58 7.22
C THR A 263 20.61 10.31 8.72
N ASP A 264 21.20 11.23 9.50
CA ASP A 264 21.06 11.19 10.95
C ASP A 264 19.78 11.91 11.41
N TYR A 265 19.24 11.46 12.52
CA TYR A 265 18.12 12.13 13.20
C TYR A 265 18.67 12.95 14.35
N SER A 266 19.07 14.19 14.06
CA SER A 266 19.61 15.11 15.05
C SER A 266 18.72 16.33 15.22
N TRP A 267 18.72 16.88 16.43
CA TRP A 267 18.08 18.15 16.74
C TRP A 267 18.94 18.95 17.74
N THR A 268 18.79 20.24 17.71
CA THR A 268 19.58 21.14 18.57
C THR A 268 18.65 21.86 19.55
N ASP A 269 18.97 21.82 20.83
CA ASP A 269 18.21 22.48 21.87
C ASP A 269 18.43 24.01 21.90
N GLN A 270 17.71 24.71 22.78
CA GLN A 270 17.82 26.16 22.96
C GLN A 270 19.21 26.60 23.45
N ASN A 271 20.04 25.70 23.96
CA ASN A 271 21.39 25.96 24.41
C ASN A 271 22.45 25.61 23.34
N ASN A 272 22.03 25.38 22.09
CA ASN A 272 22.88 24.96 20.97
C ASN A 272 23.56 23.58 21.20
N LYS A 273 22.98 22.72 22.02
CA LYS A 273 23.46 21.34 22.20
C LYS A 273 22.72 20.41 21.24
N THR A 274 23.47 19.72 20.40
CA THR A 274 22.92 18.73 19.47
C THR A 274 22.77 17.38 20.16
N PHE A 275 21.64 16.73 19.88
CA PHE A 275 21.30 15.38 20.29
C PHE A 275 20.94 14.56 19.07
N TYR A 276 21.26 13.28 19.12
CA TYR A 276 21.04 12.31 18.06
C TYR A 276 20.07 11.23 18.56
N ASN A 277 19.05 10.94 17.77
CA ASN A 277 18.09 9.86 18.05
C ASN A 277 18.43 8.58 17.26
N GLY A 278 19.31 8.70 16.25
CA GLY A 278 19.70 7.58 15.40
C GLY A 278 19.97 7.97 13.95
N SER A 279 19.81 7.01 13.05
CA SER A 279 20.00 7.23 11.60
C SER A 279 19.14 6.32 10.75
N SER A 280 18.94 6.73 9.51
CA SER A 280 18.30 5.94 8.46
C SER A 280 19.26 5.70 7.30
N HIS A 281 19.23 4.49 6.78
CA HIS A 281 20.06 4.03 5.67
C HIS A 281 19.17 3.31 4.67
N SER A 282 19.36 3.56 3.37
CA SER A 282 18.55 2.94 2.33
C SER A 282 19.38 2.54 1.12
N TRP A 283 18.87 1.56 0.40
CA TRP A 283 19.42 1.06 -0.86
C TRP A 283 18.28 0.83 -1.83
N ASP A 284 18.40 1.37 -3.03
CA ASP A 284 17.45 1.12 -4.11
C ASP A 284 17.96 0.01 -5.02
N ARG A 285 17.05 -0.79 -5.55
CA ARG A 285 17.38 -1.84 -6.52
C ARG A 285 17.68 -1.24 -7.90
N TYR A 286 18.69 -1.78 -8.55
CA TYR A 286 19.06 -1.42 -9.92
C TYR A 286 19.23 -2.66 -10.80
N SER A 287 18.84 -2.53 -12.05
CA SER A 287 19.13 -3.50 -13.09
C SER A 287 19.73 -2.77 -14.29
N SER A 288 20.97 -3.16 -14.70
CA SER A 288 21.70 -2.47 -15.78
C SER A 288 21.79 -0.94 -15.59
N ASP A 289 22.06 -0.50 -14.37
CA ASP A 289 22.13 0.90 -13.94
C ASP A 289 20.80 1.69 -14.02
N ILE A 290 19.69 1.01 -14.25
CA ILE A 290 18.34 1.59 -14.24
C ILE A 290 17.68 1.26 -12.93
N LEU A 291 17.10 2.27 -12.28
CA LEU A 291 16.35 2.12 -11.03
C LEU A 291 15.17 1.16 -11.23
N VAL A 292 14.98 0.25 -10.28
CA VAL A 292 13.77 -0.59 -10.16
C VAL A 292 12.92 0.01 -9.06
N SER A 293 11.96 0.83 -9.47
CA SER A 293 11.12 1.59 -8.54
C SER A 293 10.25 0.67 -7.69
N GLY A 294 10.15 0.96 -6.38
CA GLY A 294 9.39 0.15 -5.43
C GLY A 294 10.16 -0.99 -4.78
N ASP A 295 11.33 -1.37 -5.30
CA ASP A 295 12.19 -2.37 -4.68
C ASP A 295 13.34 -1.69 -3.93
N SER A 296 13.36 -1.81 -2.61
CA SER A 296 14.33 -1.13 -1.74
C SER A 296 14.68 -1.95 -0.50
N ILE A 297 15.75 -1.54 0.15
CA ILE A 297 16.10 -1.98 1.51
C ILE A 297 16.18 -0.72 2.36
N SER A 298 15.61 -0.73 3.56
CA SER A 298 15.87 0.30 4.55
C SER A 298 16.29 -0.29 5.89
N VAL A 299 17.17 0.44 6.60
CA VAL A 299 17.67 0.07 7.93
C VAL A 299 17.66 1.32 8.79
N GLY A 300 16.91 1.30 9.90
CA GLY A 300 16.91 2.33 10.92
C GLY A 300 17.68 1.86 12.15
N LEU A 301 18.56 2.71 12.66
CA LEU A 301 19.31 2.48 13.89
C LEU A 301 19.01 3.60 14.88
N ASN A 302 18.83 3.25 16.17
CA ASN A 302 18.69 4.26 17.21
C ASN A 302 20.05 4.83 17.66
N ALA A 303 20.06 5.75 18.62
CA ALA A 303 21.28 6.37 19.15
C ALA A 303 22.27 5.37 19.78
N ASP A 304 21.80 4.21 20.22
CA ASP A 304 22.59 3.11 20.79
C ASP A 304 23.07 2.11 19.73
N MET A 305 22.91 2.40 18.45
CA MET A 305 23.22 1.50 17.31
C MET A 305 22.40 0.19 17.32
N LYS A 306 21.19 0.20 17.88
CA LYS A 306 20.26 -0.93 17.82
C LYS A 306 19.35 -0.79 16.61
N LEU A 307 19.04 -1.91 15.99
CA LEU A 307 18.08 -1.97 14.88
C LEU A 307 16.67 -1.58 15.38
N THR A 308 16.07 -0.58 14.76
CA THR A 308 14.72 -0.12 15.04
C THR A 308 13.78 -0.32 13.86
N ASN A 309 14.32 -0.32 12.65
CA ASN A 309 13.54 -0.54 11.45
C ASN A 309 14.36 -1.35 10.44
N TYR A 310 13.73 -2.31 9.81
CA TYR A 310 14.21 -2.96 8.59
C TYR A 310 13.04 -3.17 7.66
N SER A 311 13.22 -2.83 6.38
CA SER A 311 12.29 -3.24 5.33
C SER A 311 13.04 -3.73 4.12
N TYR A 312 12.47 -4.71 3.44
CA TYR A 312 13.02 -5.32 2.23
C TYR A 312 11.91 -5.59 1.24
N SER A 313 12.03 -5.01 0.06
CA SER A 313 11.15 -5.29 -1.07
C SER A 313 11.97 -5.79 -2.27
N TYR A 314 11.46 -6.83 -2.91
CA TYR A 314 12.02 -7.41 -4.12
C TYR A 314 10.93 -8.07 -4.95
N THR A 315 10.66 -7.51 -6.11
CA THR A 315 9.66 -8.02 -7.04
C THR A 315 10.33 -8.94 -8.07
N ASP A 316 10.04 -10.24 -7.98
CA ASP A 316 10.63 -11.29 -8.82
C ASP A 316 9.87 -11.43 -10.14
N VAL A 317 10.04 -10.46 -11.03
CA VAL A 317 9.47 -10.48 -12.38
C VAL A 317 10.54 -10.23 -13.43
N LYS A 318 10.29 -10.67 -14.64
CA LYS A 318 11.18 -10.42 -15.76
C LYS A 318 11.12 -8.96 -16.17
N LEU A 319 12.24 -8.25 -16.05
CA LEU A 319 12.36 -6.87 -16.50
C LEU A 319 12.48 -6.77 -18.02
N PRO A 320 11.88 -5.74 -18.65
CA PRO A 320 12.04 -5.44 -20.08
C PRO A 320 13.51 -5.20 -20.49
N ASP A 321 13.83 -5.47 -21.75
CA ASP A 321 15.14 -5.21 -22.32
C ASP A 321 15.36 -3.70 -22.54
N SER A 322 16.34 -3.12 -21.84
CA SER A 322 16.70 -1.71 -21.93
C SER A 322 17.43 -1.30 -23.22
N SER A 323 17.89 -2.26 -24.03
CA SER A 323 18.63 -1.97 -25.26
C SER A 323 17.81 -1.23 -26.33
N ARG A 324 16.47 -1.22 -26.17
CA ARG A 324 15.52 -0.56 -27.09
C ARG A 324 15.04 0.80 -26.60
N MET A 325 15.61 1.31 -25.52
CA MET A 325 15.26 2.61 -24.97
C MET A 325 15.49 3.73 -26.00
N LEU A 326 14.52 4.63 -26.12
CA LEU A 326 14.68 5.89 -26.82
C LEU A 326 15.65 6.80 -26.05
N SER A 327 16.32 7.70 -26.76
CA SER A 327 17.06 8.77 -26.10
C SER A 327 16.10 9.77 -25.43
N THR A 328 16.57 10.47 -24.41
CA THR A 328 15.80 11.54 -23.75
C THR A 328 15.31 12.61 -24.71
N ASP A 329 16.12 12.97 -25.73
CA ASP A 329 15.73 13.93 -26.77
C ASP A 329 14.55 13.43 -27.61
N MET A 330 14.55 12.14 -27.97
CA MET A 330 13.44 11.53 -28.72
C MET A 330 12.17 11.46 -27.86
N VAL A 331 12.31 11.14 -26.58
CA VAL A 331 11.20 11.12 -25.64
C VAL A 331 10.60 12.52 -25.51
N MET A 332 11.43 13.55 -25.31
CA MET A 332 10.95 14.93 -25.22
C MET A 332 10.31 15.43 -26.51
N GLN A 333 10.85 15.03 -27.68
CA GLN A 333 10.21 15.35 -28.96
C GLN A 333 8.80 14.77 -29.02
N LYS A 334 8.60 13.50 -28.69
CA LYS A 334 7.29 12.85 -28.65
C LYS A 334 6.35 13.46 -27.62
N PHE A 335 6.88 13.79 -26.45
CA PHE A 335 6.10 14.47 -25.40
C PHE A 335 5.51 15.79 -25.91
N TRP A 336 6.30 16.60 -26.65
CA TRP A 336 5.85 17.88 -27.21
C TRP A 336 4.90 17.74 -28.42
N GLU A 337 4.71 16.54 -28.99
CA GLU A 337 3.71 16.29 -30.03
C GLU A 337 2.27 16.31 -29.44
N ASN A 338 2.13 15.96 -28.16
CA ASN A 338 0.85 15.81 -27.50
C ASN A 338 0.64 16.79 -26.30
N ASN A 339 1.66 17.56 -25.95
CA ASN A 339 1.61 18.45 -24.79
C ASN A 339 2.14 19.85 -25.14
N ASP A 340 1.48 20.86 -24.61
CA ASP A 340 1.89 22.25 -24.75
C ASP A 340 2.63 22.74 -23.52
N LEU A 341 3.63 23.59 -23.76
CA LEU A 341 4.27 24.36 -22.70
C LEU A 341 3.57 25.72 -22.61
N ASN A 342 2.78 25.90 -21.58
CA ASN A 342 1.92 27.07 -21.39
C ASN A 342 2.66 28.19 -20.68
N LEU A 343 2.36 29.44 -21.07
CA LEU A 343 2.87 30.65 -20.43
C LEU A 343 1.75 31.25 -19.56
N TYR A 344 1.98 31.33 -18.25
CA TYR A 344 0.97 31.83 -17.33
C TYR A 344 1.61 32.52 -16.11
N TYR A 345 0.77 33.24 -15.36
CA TYR A 345 1.23 33.89 -14.12
C TYR A 345 0.86 33.05 -12.91
N LEU A 346 1.85 32.79 -12.07
CA LEU A 346 1.65 32.33 -10.69
C LEU A 346 1.49 33.54 -9.78
N ALA A 347 0.60 33.45 -8.81
CA ALA A 347 0.38 34.48 -7.80
C ALA A 347 0.52 33.90 -6.40
N ARG A 348 1.27 34.59 -5.53
CA ARG A 348 1.39 34.26 -4.11
C ARG A 348 0.93 35.43 -3.27
N PHE A 349 0.06 35.16 -2.33
CA PHE A 349 -0.36 36.13 -1.32
C PHE A 349 0.70 36.24 -0.23
N THR A 350 1.05 37.44 0.11
CA THR A 350 1.80 37.76 1.32
C THR A 350 0.97 38.78 2.10
N ASP A 351 1.17 38.93 3.40
CA ASP A 351 0.33 39.69 4.35
C ASP A 351 -0.17 41.06 3.88
N LYS A 352 0.40 41.63 2.83
CA LYS A 352 0.03 42.94 2.31
C LYS A 352 0.06 43.12 0.80
N LYS A 353 0.55 42.13 0.03
CA LYS A 353 0.72 42.26 -1.43
C LYS A 353 0.63 40.90 -2.14
N THR A 354 0.03 40.91 -3.33
CA THR A 354 0.13 39.79 -4.25
C THR A 354 1.38 39.93 -5.10
N LYS A 355 2.29 38.96 -4.99
CA LYS A 355 3.44 38.85 -5.91
C LYS A 355 3.04 37.96 -7.07
N THR A 356 3.46 38.31 -8.28
CA THR A 356 3.24 37.48 -9.46
C THR A 356 4.56 37.18 -10.14
N VAL A 357 4.66 35.97 -10.69
CA VAL A 357 5.78 35.51 -11.52
C VAL A 357 5.23 34.93 -12.81
N LEU A 358 5.80 35.32 -13.96
CA LEU A 358 5.47 34.71 -15.23
C LEU A 358 6.33 33.46 -15.44
N VAL A 359 5.68 32.34 -15.69
CA VAL A 359 6.33 31.04 -15.80
C VAL A 359 5.89 30.29 -17.05
N TYR A 360 6.69 29.33 -17.47
CA TYR A 360 6.31 28.28 -18.37
C TYR A 360 6.14 26.97 -17.61
N GLY A 361 5.04 26.27 -17.83
CA GLY A 361 4.76 24.96 -17.26
C GLY A 361 3.85 24.13 -18.16
N THR A 362 3.73 22.87 -17.85
CA THR A 362 2.83 21.90 -18.53
C THR A 362 1.69 21.51 -17.60
N ASP A 363 0.57 21.12 -18.19
CA ASP A 363 -0.58 20.56 -17.44
C ASP A 363 -0.39 19.05 -17.17
N SER A 364 0.68 18.44 -17.72
CA SER A 364 0.95 17.02 -17.60
C SER A 364 2.41 16.77 -17.24
N ASP A 365 2.63 15.80 -16.40
CA ASP A 365 3.96 15.29 -16.08
C ASP A 365 4.52 14.44 -17.22
N VAL A 366 5.85 14.40 -17.36
CA VAL A 366 6.49 13.52 -18.33
C VAL A 366 6.57 12.11 -17.75
N TYR A 367 5.64 11.28 -18.17
CA TYR A 367 5.56 9.88 -17.80
C TYR A 367 5.23 9.07 -19.07
N VAL A 368 6.23 8.41 -19.65
CA VAL A 368 6.11 7.77 -20.95
C VAL A 368 6.82 6.41 -21.00
N ASP A 369 6.31 5.50 -21.81
CA ASP A 369 7.01 4.25 -22.11
C ASP A 369 8.36 4.55 -22.77
N ALA A 370 9.43 3.98 -22.24
CA ALA A 370 10.79 4.31 -22.66
C ALA A 370 11.14 3.75 -24.05
N THR A 371 10.38 2.82 -24.58
CA THR A 371 10.64 2.20 -25.90
C THR A 371 9.79 2.79 -27.02
N THR A 372 8.59 3.25 -26.69
CA THR A 372 7.67 3.82 -27.68
C THR A 372 7.55 5.34 -27.59
N GLY A 373 7.79 5.92 -26.41
CA GLY A 373 7.58 7.32 -26.09
C GLY A 373 6.10 7.71 -25.97
N GLU A 374 5.20 6.74 -25.94
CA GLU A 374 3.78 6.98 -25.72
C GLU A 374 3.52 7.31 -24.26
N PRO A 375 2.57 8.20 -23.94
CA PRO A 375 2.19 8.49 -22.56
C PRO A 375 1.79 7.22 -21.82
N VAL A 376 2.29 7.07 -20.61
CA VAL A 376 1.80 6.08 -19.67
C VAL A 376 0.82 6.81 -18.76
N TYR A 377 -0.40 6.36 -18.74
CA TYR A 377 -1.39 6.87 -17.82
C TYR A 377 -1.32 6.02 -16.55
N ASP A 378 -1.05 6.62 -15.41
CA ASP A 378 -1.34 5.96 -14.15
C ASP A 378 -2.81 5.57 -14.21
N TRP A 379 -3.10 4.33 -13.91
CA TRP A 379 -4.48 3.87 -13.83
C TRP A 379 -5.23 4.79 -12.87
N GLN A 380 -5.77 5.87 -13.41
CA GLN A 380 -6.86 6.53 -12.75
C GLN A 380 -7.92 5.47 -12.57
N TYR A 381 -8.32 5.30 -11.32
CA TYR A 381 -9.48 4.55 -10.91
C TYR A 381 -10.46 4.43 -12.07
N ALA A 382 -10.69 3.18 -12.48
CA ALA A 382 -11.66 2.91 -13.53
C ALA A 382 -12.89 3.72 -13.17
N SER A 383 -13.21 4.63 -14.07
CA SER A 383 -14.24 5.66 -13.93
C SER A 383 -15.40 5.25 -13.04
N ASP A 384 -15.97 6.21 -12.35
CA ASP A 384 -17.30 6.31 -11.73
C ASP A 384 -18.46 5.70 -12.54
N ALA A 385 -18.32 4.51 -13.08
CA ALA A 385 -19.41 3.75 -13.62
C ALA A 385 -20.24 3.25 -12.43
N ALA A 386 -21.18 4.08 -12.01
CA ALA A 386 -22.14 3.69 -10.99
C ALA A 386 -22.78 2.34 -11.34
N ASN A 387 -22.88 1.47 -10.36
CA ASN A 387 -23.56 0.18 -10.53
C ASN A 387 -25.00 0.39 -11.01
N ASP A 388 -25.43 -0.32 -12.08
CA ASP A 388 -26.85 -0.30 -12.48
C ASP A 388 -27.68 -1.23 -11.59
N LEU A 389 -28.08 -0.74 -10.42
CA LEU A 389 -28.92 -1.46 -9.47
C LEU A 389 -30.41 -1.49 -9.83
N SER A 390 -30.81 -0.94 -10.99
CA SER A 390 -32.23 -0.81 -11.41
C SER A 390 -32.94 -2.14 -11.66
N GLY A 391 -32.17 -3.22 -11.82
CA GLY A 391 -32.68 -4.59 -12.00
C GLY A 391 -33.12 -5.25 -10.69
N ILE A 392 -32.64 -4.78 -9.53
CA ILE A 392 -32.94 -5.38 -8.22
C ILE A 392 -34.31 -4.91 -7.73
N LYS A 393 -35.23 -5.88 -7.53
CA LYS A 393 -36.61 -5.63 -7.10
C LYS A 393 -36.84 -5.87 -5.61
N ASP A 394 -36.07 -6.75 -5.00
CA ASP A 394 -36.13 -6.99 -3.56
C ASP A 394 -35.55 -5.77 -2.80
N LYS A 395 -36.40 -5.12 -1.99
CA LYS A 395 -36.03 -3.91 -1.27
C LYS A 395 -34.90 -4.10 -0.24
N LYS A 396 -34.78 -5.32 0.34
CA LYS A 396 -33.73 -5.61 1.31
C LYS A 396 -32.39 -5.80 0.59
N ILE A 397 -32.39 -6.55 -0.51
CA ILE A 397 -31.20 -6.75 -1.34
C ILE A 397 -30.76 -5.40 -1.95
N LEU A 398 -31.69 -4.59 -2.44
CA LEU A 398 -31.38 -3.26 -2.96
C LEU A 398 -30.74 -2.34 -1.90
N LYS A 399 -31.21 -2.42 -0.64
CA LYS A 399 -30.60 -1.66 0.46
C LYS A 399 -29.16 -2.11 0.73
N MET A 400 -28.92 -3.42 0.75
CA MET A 400 -27.58 -3.98 0.92
C MET A 400 -26.65 -3.61 -0.25
N ALA A 401 -27.16 -3.75 -1.50
CA ALA A 401 -26.41 -3.38 -2.69
C ALA A 401 -26.01 -1.90 -2.71
N LYS A 402 -26.92 -0.99 -2.33
CA LYS A 402 -26.61 0.43 -2.20
C LYS A 402 -25.55 0.71 -1.13
N ALA A 403 -25.62 0.04 0.01
CA ALA A 403 -24.62 0.20 1.05
C ALA A 403 -23.25 -0.27 0.57
N LEU A 404 -23.16 -1.36 -0.20
CA LEU A 404 -21.93 -1.80 -0.82
C LEU A 404 -21.41 -0.80 -1.87
N ASP A 405 -22.31 -0.24 -2.68
CA ASP A 405 -21.98 0.79 -3.68
C ASP A 405 -21.48 2.09 -3.03
N ASP A 406 -22.14 2.55 -1.97
CA ASP A 406 -21.74 3.74 -1.18
C ASP A 406 -20.35 3.59 -0.53
N HIS A 407 -19.87 2.35 -0.30
CA HIS A 407 -18.55 2.06 0.22
C HIS A 407 -17.52 1.69 -0.86
N GLY A 408 -17.86 1.91 -2.14
CA GLY A 408 -16.95 1.68 -3.26
C GLY A 408 -16.83 0.21 -3.72
N TYR A 409 -17.65 -0.69 -3.20
CA TYR A 409 -17.72 -2.05 -3.71
C TYR A 409 -18.53 -2.07 -5.01
N LEU A 410 -17.86 -2.19 -6.15
CA LEU A 410 -18.50 -2.35 -7.45
C LEU A 410 -19.02 -3.78 -7.60
N ILE A 411 -20.33 -3.94 -7.80
CA ILE A 411 -20.95 -5.24 -7.99
C ILE A 411 -20.97 -5.63 -9.48
N SER A 412 -21.39 -4.72 -10.34
CA SER A 412 -21.39 -4.89 -11.80
C SER A 412 -21.77 -3.57 -12.47
N THR A 413 -21.14 -3.27 -13.59
CA THR A 413 -21.53 -2.14 -14.45
C THR A 413 -22.72 -2.45 -15.33
N GLU A 414 -23.06 -3.74 -15.50
CA GLU A 414 -24.20 -4.20 -16.29
C GLU A 414 -25.43 -4.40 -15.40
N LYS A 415 -26.60 -4.12 -15.98
CA LYS A 415 -27.89 -4.35 -15.31
C LYS A 415 -28.11 -5.83 -15.05
N PHE A 416 -28.39 -6.18 -13.79
CA PHE A 416 -28.70 -7.55 -13.36
C PHE A 416 -29.93 -7.57 -12.43
N SER A 417 -30.54 -8.76 -12.28
CA SER A 417 -31.56 -9.03 -11.28
C SER A 417 -30.97 -9.84 -10.13
N GLU A 418 -31.52 -9.64 -8.92
CA GLU A 418 -31.13 -10.45 -7.75
C GLU A 418 -31.29 -11.96 -7.93
N ASN A 419 -32.11 -12.39 -8.92
CA ASN A 419 -32.35 -13.80 -9.22
C ASN A 419 -31.47 -14.34 -10.35
N ASP A 420 -30.73 -13.49 -11.03
CA ASP A 420 -29.80 -13.94 -12.07
C ASP A 420 -28.61 -14.66 -11.42
N THR A 421 -28.10 -15.70 -12.07
CA THR A 421 -26.91 -16.41 -11.60
C THR A 421 -25.69 -15.51 -11.72
N ALA A 422 -24.96 -15.32 -10.63
CA ALA A 422 -23.79 -14.46 -10.58
C ALA A 422 -22.64 -15.00 -11.45
N ASP A 423 -21.86 -14.09 -12.00
CA ASP A 423 -20.64 -14.41 -12.73
C ASP A 423 -19.43 -14.52 -11.79
N SER A 424 -18.53 -15.47 -12.06
CA SER A 424 -17.34 -15.67 -11.23
C SER A 424 -16.45 -14.43 -11.21
N ALA A 425 -16.23 -13.80 -12.37
CA ALA A 425 -15.40 -12.60 -12.46
C ALA A 425 -15.88 -11.47 -11.54
N VAL A 426 -17.21 -11.25 -11.46
CA VAL A 426 -17.77 -10.21 -10.59
C VAL A 426 -17.55 -10.56 -9.12
N PHE A 427 -17.77 -11.81 -8.73
CA PHE A 427 -17.61 -12.22 -7.33
C PHE A 427 -16.13 -12.31 -6.92
N GLU A 428 -15.26 -12.79 -7.81
CA GLU A 428 -13.81 -12.79 -7.62
C GLU A 428 -13.25 -11.38 -7.43
N GLN A 429 -13.71 -10.43 -8.25
CA GLN A 429 -13.34 -9.02 -8.10
C GLN A 429 -13.76 -8.48 -6.73
N LEU A 430 -15.02 -8.71 -6.31
CA LEU A 430 -15.53 -8.26 -5.01
C LEU A 430 -14.76 -8.87 -3.83
N MET A 431 -14.33 -10.12 -3.97
CA MET A 431 -13.61 -10.84 -2.92
C MET A 431 -12.09 -10.69 -3.00
N GLY A 432 -11.58 -9.88 -3.94
CA GLY A 432 -10.14 -9.69 -4.12
C GLY A 432 -9.39 -10.97 -4.51
N VAL A 433 -10.04 -11.92 -5.15
CA VAL A 433 -9.47 -13.22 -5.55
C VAL A 433 -9.42 -13.32 -7.07
N ASN A 434 -8.36 -13.92 -7.61
CA ASN A 434 -8.30 -14.29 -9.01
C ASN A 434 -8.07 -15.79 -9.15
N THR A 435 -8.90 -16.46 -9.92
CA THR A 435 -8.78 -17.90 -10.16
C THR A 435 -8.10 -18.24 -11.49
N ASP A 436 -7.66 -17.26 -12.30
CA ASP A 436 -7.11 -17.45 -13.66
C ASP A 436 -8.04 -18.27 -14.61
N GLU A 437 -9.30 -18.47 -14.21
CA GLU A 437 -10.30 -19.21 -15.01
C GLU A 437 -11.13 -18.23 -15.86
N GLU A 438 -11.60 -18.67 -17.02
CA GLU A 438 -12.59 -17.91 -17.78
C GLU A 438 -13.85 -17.67 -16.94
N SER A 439 -14.43 -16.46 -17.05
CA SER A 439 -15.65 -16.11 -16.32
C SER A 439 -16.77 -17.13 -16.62
N LYS A 440 -17.36 -17.66 -15.57
CA LYS A 440 -18.44 -18.64 -15.64
C LYS A 440 -19.57 -18.30 -14.67
N LYS A 441 -20.75 -18.85 -14.91
CA LYS A 441 -21.85 -18.76 -13.95
C LYS A 441 -21.51 -19.55 -12.70
N LEU A 442 -21.70 -18.94 -11.53
CA LEU A 442 -21.34 -19.53 -10.26
C LEU A 442 -22.36 -20.53 -9.75
N THR A 443 -21.85 -21.64 -9.24
CA THR A 443 -22.60 -22.50 -8.31
C THR A 443 -22.34 -22.08 -6.86
N ARG A 444 -23.18 -22.52 -5.94
CA ARG A 444 -22.97 -22.30 -4.50
C ARG A 444 -21.64 -22.87 -4.00
N GLY A 445 -21.23 -24.02 -4.55
CA GLY A 445 -19.93 -24.61 -4.23
C GLY A 445 -18.77 -23.75 -4.71
N ASP A 446 -18.84 -23.23 -5.95
CA ASP A 446 -17.81 -22.33 -6.49
C ASP A 446 -17.70 -21.05 -5.66
N ALA A 447 -18.83 -20.46 -5.29
CA ALA A 447 -18.85 -19.25 -4.46
C ALA A 447 -18.17 -19.46 -3.09
N LEU A 448 -18.41 -20.59 -2.43
CA LEU A 448 -17.72 -20.88 -1.16
C LEU A 448 -16.22 -21.12 -1.34
N VAL A 449 -15.79 -21.65 -2.48
CA VAL A 449 -14.36 -21.76 -2.80
C VAL A 449 -13.74 -20.36 -2.94
N ILE A 450 -14.36 -19.46 -3.73
CA ILE A 450 -13.89 -18.09 -3.90
C ILE A 450 -13.86 -17.35 -2.55
N PHE A 451 -14.95 -17.41 -1.78
CA PHE A 451 -15.02 -16.81 -0.45
C PHE A 451 -13.88 -17.29 0.45
N THR A 452 -13.70 -18.62 0.55
CA THR A 452 -12.67 -19.18 1.43
C THR A 452 -11.24 -18.80 0.97
N LYS A 453 -11.01 -18.74 -0.35
CA LYS A 453 -9.72 -18.25 -0.89
C LYS A 453 -9.43 -16.82 -0.48
N SER A 454 -10.45 -15.96 -0.46
CA SER A 454 -10.31 -14.57 -0.01
C SER A 454 -9.89 -14.48 1.45
N VAL A 455 -10.49 -15.27 2.33
CA VAL A 455 -10.31 -15.13 3.79
C VAL A 455 -9.26 -16.05 4.40
N ALA A 456 -8.93 -17.18 3.76
CA ALA A 456 -8.00 -18.19 4.30
C ALA A 456 -6.94 -18.65 3.31
N GLY A 457 -6.92 -18.11 2.08
CA GLY A 457 -6.04 -18.58 1.01
C GLY A 457 -6.31 -20.02 0.58
N ASP A 458 -5.36 -20.61 -0.15
CA ASP A 458 -5.49 -21.99 -0.68
C ASP A 458 -4.76 -23.04 0.17
N ALA A 459 -3.73 -22.65 0.91
CA ALA A 459 -2.83 -23.59 1.57
C ALA A 459 -3.54 -24.47 2.59
N ILE A 460 -4.46 -23.89 3.34
CA ILE A 460 -5.16 -24.54 4.43
C ILE A 460 -6.35 -25.37 3.92
N PRO A 461 -7.26 -24.83 3.09
CA PRO A 461 -8.40 -25.60 2.58
C PRO A 461 -7.99 -26.81 1.75
N GLU A 462 -6.81 -26.81 1.13
CA GLU A 462 -6.31 -27.90 0.29
C GLU A 462 -5.65 -29.06 1.05
N LEU A 463 -5.49 -28.95 2.36
CA LEU A 463 -4.95 -30.02 3.19
C LEU A 463 -5.88 -31.23 3.15
N LYS A 464 -5.35 -32.39 2.73
CA LYS A 464 -6.16 -33.59 2.48
C LYS A 464 -6.33 -34.42 3.75
N GLY A 465 -7.56 -34.93 3.94
CA GLY A 465 -7.86 -35.97 4.94
C GLY A 465 -8.06 -35.44 6.36
N ILE A 466 -8.06 -34.11 6.57
CA ILE A 466 -8.23 -33.48 7.89
C ILE A 466 -9.66 -32.93 8.08
N TYR A 467 -10.34 -32.57 6.99
CA TYR A 467 -11.66 -31.97 7.05
C TYR A 467 -12.79 -32.99 7.07
N LYS A 468 -13.83 -32.69 7.85
CA LYS A 468 -15.14 -33.34 7.79
C LYS A 468 -16.16 -32.36 7.22
N SER A 469 -17.02 -32.88 6.34
CA SER A 469 -18.07 -32.04 5.78
C SER A 469 -19.09 -31.63 6.86
N PRO A 470 -19.41 -30.35 7.00
CA PRO A 470 -20.53 -29.92 7.84
C PRO A 470 -21.88 -30.18 7.17
N PHE A 471 -21.90 -30.62 5.90
CA PHE A 471 -23.11 -30.82 5.09
C PHE A 471 -23.39 -32.29 4.82
N SER A 472 -24.64 -32.68 4.99
CA SER A 472 -25.08 -34.08 4.80
C SER A 472 -25.06 -34.54 3.34
N ASP A 473 -25.02 -33.61 2.39
CA ASP A 473 -25.00 -33.86 0.94
C ASP A 473 -23.60 -33.70 0.32
N VAL A 474 -22.57 -33.46 1.13
CA VAL A 474 -21.15 -33.37 0.72
C VAL A 474 -20.36 -34.44 1.46
N LYS A 475 -19.55 -35.20 0.74
CA LYS A 475 -18.68 -36.25 1.33
C LYS A 475 -17.41 -35.66 1.90
N ASP A 476 -16.86 -36.25 2.96
CA ASP A 476 -15.54 -35.89 3.52
C ASP A 476 -14.38 -36.07 2.51
N THR A 477 -14.61 -36.80 1.44
CA THR A 477 -13.65 -37.00 0.34
C THR A 477 -13.84 -36.06 -0.83
N ASP A 478 -14.76 -35.09 -0.73
CA ASP A 478 -14.92 -34.05 -1.76
C ASP A 478 -13.64 -33.19 -1.84
N LYS A 479 -13.24 -32.87 -3.06
CA LYS A 479 -12.01 -32.11 -3.29
C LYS A 479 -12.03 -30.71 -2.65
N ASN A 480 -13.23 -30.15 -2.48
CA ASN A 480 -13.45 -28.81 -1.94
C ASN A 480 -13.95 -28.86 -0.47
N VAL A 481 -13.90 -30.00 0.20
CA VAL A 481 -14.44 -30.15 1.56
C VAL A 481 -13.83 -29.18 2.55
N GLY A 482 -12.53 -28.87 2.44
CA GLY A 482 -11.85 -27.89 3.29
C GLY A 482 -12.39 -26.47 3.11
N TYR A 483 -12.58 -26.04 1.87
CA TYR A 483 -13.21 -24.75 1.58
C TYR A 483 -14.60 -24.63 2.17
N TYR A 484 -15.41 -25.68 2.05
CA TYR A 484 -16.78 -25.71 2.58
C TYR A 484 -16.82 -25.72 4.11
N ALA A 485 -15.89 -26.44 4.75
CA ALA A 485 -15.79 -26.51 6.19
C ALA A 485 -15.41 -25.16 6.79
N ILE A 486 -14.44 -24.47 6.20
CA ILE A 486 -13.99 -23.15 6.63
C ILE A 486 -15.08 -22.10 6.42
N ALA A 487 -15.69 -22.05 5.23
CA ALA A 487 -16.79 -21.12 4.95
C ALA A 487 -17.98 -21.31 5.91
N TYR A 488 -18.27 -22.56 6.29
CA TYR A 488 -19.30 -22.86 7.29
C TYR A 488 -18.91 -22.37 8.69
N ALA A 489 -17.67 -22.62 9.09
CA ALA A 489 -17.15 -22.17 10.38
C ALA A 489 -17.15 -20.64 10.52
N MET A 490 -16.90 -19.93 9.42
CA MET A 490 -16.93 -18.47 9.34
C MET A 490 -18.35 -17.90 9.18
N GLY A 491 -19.40 -18.74 9.13
CA GLY A 491 -20.77 -18.28 9.02
C GLY A 491 -21.20 -17.80 7.62
N ALA A 492 -20.36 -17.94 6.59
CA ALA A 492 -20.71 -17.56 5.21
C ALA A 492 -21.86 -18.39 4.64
N VAL A 493 -22.07 -19.57 5.18
CA VAL A 493 -23.18 -20.45 4.84
C VAL A 493 -23.67 -21.18 6.09
N SER A 494 -24.97 -21.48 6.14
CA SER A 494 -25.60 -22.16 7.27
C SER A 494 -26.52 -23.31 6.77
N GLY A 495 -26.90 -24.18 7.71
CA GLY A 495 -27.79 -25.31 7.42
C GLY A 495 -27.04 -26.65 7.27
N ASN A 496 -27.78 -27.72 7.03
CA ASN A 496 -27.24 -29.08 6.97
C ASN A 496 -27.05 -29.63 5.54
N LYS A 497 -27.35 -28.81 4.53
CA LYS A 497 -27.14 -29.13 3.10
C LYS A 497 -26.55 -27.93 2.38
N LEU A 498 -25.52 -28.19 1.60
CA LEU A 498 -24.89 -27.16 0.77
C LEU A 498 -25.62 -26.96 -0.55
N ASN A 499 -26.06 -28.04 -1.17
CA ASN A 499 -26.53 -28.04 -2.56
C ASN A 499 -25.47 -27.40 -3.50
N ALA A 500 -24.24 -27.88 -3.44
CA ALA A 500 -23.07 -27.29 -4.08
C ALA A 500 -23.23 -26.96 -5.58
N LYS A 501 -24.10 -27.72 -6.28
CA LYS A 501 -24.37 -27.53 -7.72
C LYS A 501 -25.54 -26.58 -8.03
N ALA A 502 -26.23 -26.06 -7.01
CA ALA A 502 -27.27 -25.08 -7.23
C ALA A 502 -26.65 -23.72 -7.64
N ASP A 503 -27.41 -22.94 -8.41
CA ASP A 503 -27.00 -21.61 -8.82
C ASP A 503 -26.75 -20.70 -7.61
N PHE A 504 -25.71 -19.91 -7.70
CA PHE A 504 -25.41 -18.83 -6.77
C PHE A 504 -25.83 -17.51 -7.43
N THR A 505 -26.84 -16.85 -6.87
CA THR A 505 -27.42 -15.68 -7.50
C THR A 505 -26.73 -14.38 -7.06
N TYR A 506 -26.91 -13.29 -7.84
CA TYR A 506 -26.46 -11.95 -7.43
C TYR A 506 -27.04 -11.54 -6.07
N GLY A 507 -28.29 -11.94 -5.78
CA GLY A 507 -28.87 -11.69 -4.46
C GLY A 507 -28.21 -12.45 -3.32
N ASP A 508 -27.72 -13.68 -3.57
CA ASP A 508 -26.94 -14.45 -2.59
C ASP A 508 -25.54 -13.82 -2.41
N MET A 509 -24.92 -13.38 -3.52
CA MET A 509 -23.64 -12.69 -3.53
C MET A 509 -23.69 -11.40 -2.71
N ILE A 510 -24.66 -10.53 -2.97
CA ILE A 510 -24.84 -9.26 -2.22
C ILE A 510 -25.00 -9.52 -0.73
N LYS A 511 -25.82 -10.51 -0.35
CA LYS A 511 -25.99 -10.88 1.08
C LYS A 511 -24.71 -11.36 1.71
N MET A 512 -23.96 -12.22 1.03
CA MET A 512 -22.69 -12.77 1.53
C MET A 512 -21.67 -11.66 1.73
N VAL A 513 -21.43 -10.83 0.70
CA VAL A 513 -20.48 -9.71 0.74
C VAL A 513 -20.89 -8.68 1.80
N TYR A 514 -22.18 -8.32 1.84
CA TYR A 514 -22.69 -7.38 2.85
C TYR A 514 -22.50 -7.90 4.28
N THR A 515 -22.77 -9.17 4.52
CA THR A 515 -22.60 -9.78 5.86
C THR A 515 -21.15 -9.80 6.27
N PHE A 516 -20.23 -9.98 5.32
CA PHE A 516 -18.79 -10.05 5.59
C PHE A 516 -18.16 -8.68 5.82
N TYR A 517 -18.51 -7.67 5.00
CA TYR A 517 -17.89 -6.35 5.05
C TYR A 517 -18.69 -5.30 5.82
N ALA A 518 -19.99 -5.47 6.03
CA ALA A 518 -20.84 -4.49 6.72
C ALA A 518 -21.33 -4.96 8.11
N ALA A 519 -20.76 -6.04 8.61
CA ALA A 519 -21.03 -6.52 9.98
C ALA A 519 -20.05 -5.92 11.01
N GLU A 520 -19.27 -4.91 10.57
CA GLU A 520 -18.43 -4.07 11.43
C GLU A 520 -19.17 -2.80 11.88
#